data_e98017cd1bea2633d49ffccadbf0a567
#
_entry.id   e98017cd1bea2633d49ffccadbf0a567
#
_cell.length_a   1.000
_cell.length_b   1.000
_cell.length_c   1.000
_cell.angle_alpha   90.00
_cell.angle_beta   90.00
_cell.angle_gamma   90.00
#
_symmetry.space_group_name_H-M   'P 1'
#
loop_
_entity.id
_entity.type
_entity.pdbx_description
1 polymer ?
#
loop_
_entity_poly.entity_id
_entity_poly.type
_entity_poly.pdbx_seq_one_letter_code
_entity_poly.pdbx_strand_id
1 'polypeptide(L)'
;MKVRYGLLVAVLAATGLITTVNAALPDPGMDIVPGRTALVITDPQNDFLSPKGVTWGVVGKSVTENHTVENIDSLFKAAKANDIPVFVSPHYYYPTDHGWHFEGALEKLMHNIGMFDRKGALTTEGFEGSGPDWLEQYKPYINDGATVVTSPHKVYGPETNDLVLQLRKRGIDKVILGGMSANLCTESHMRELLEQGFEVAVVSDATAAAIVEEGDGYQAALVNFRFIANTVWTTEEAVLKISHAK
;
A
#
# COMPACT_ATOMS: atom_id res chain seq x y z
N MET A 1 6.67 -69.14 -54.48
CA MET A 1 5.56 -68.48 -53.82
C MET A 1 6.11 -67.55 -52.72
N LYS A 2 6.23 -66.27 -52.98
CA LYS A 2 6.81 -65.26 -52.00
C LYS A 2 5.67 -64.43 -51.44
N VAL A 3 5.38 -64.61 -50.17
CA VAL A 3 4.37 -63.83 -49.43
C VAL A 3 5.06 -62.56 -48.97
N ARG A 4 4.58 -61.37 -49.40
CA ARG A 4 5.00 -60.03 -48.90
C ARG A 4 4.04 -59.64 -47.83
N TYR A 5 4.56 -59.49 -46.61
CA TYR A 5 3.83 -58.84 -45.51
C TYR A 5 4.04 -57.31 -45.64
N GLY A 6 2.99 -56.60 -45.95
CA GLY A 6 2.94 -55.15 -45.87
C GLY A 6 2.72 -54.69 -44.42
N LEU A 7 3.65 -53.93 -43.86
CA LEU A 7 3.52 -53.30 -42.55
C LEU A 7 2.74 -52.01 -42.73
N LEU A 8 1.52 -51.95 -42.20
CA LEU A 8 0.75 -50.71 -42.10
C LEU A 8 1.21 -49.97 -40.86
N VAL A 9 1.92 -48.84 -41.04
CA VAL A 9 2.26 -47.90 -39.94
C VAL A 9 1.11 -46.93 -39.83
N ALA A 10 0.31 -47.04 -38.78
CA ALA A 10 -0.69 -46.07 -38.42
C ALA A 10 -0.01 -44.91 -37.69
N VAL A 11 0.06 -43.75 -38.33
CA VAL A 11 0.50 -42.51 -37.69
C VAL A 11 -0.69 -41.94 -36.91
N LEU A 12 -0.71 -42.10 -35.60
CA LEU A 12 -1.61 -41.33 -34.72
C LEU A 12 -1.13 -39.88 -34.67
N ALA A 13 -1.81 -39.00 -35.34
CA ALA A 13 -1.66 -37.57 -35.16
C ALA A 13 -2.35 -37.20 -33.83
N ALA A 14 -1.58 -37.04 -32.78
CA ALA A 14 -2.03 -36.43 -31.55
C ALA A 14 -2.21 -34.92 -31.77
N THR A 15 -3.44 -34.51 -32.07
CA THR A 15 -3.80 -33.08 -32.03
C THR A 15 -3.89 -32.66 -30.55
N GLY A 16 -2.77 -32.16 -30.03
CA GLY A 16 -2.75 -31.49 -28.72
C GLY A 16 -3.65 -30.24 -28.81
N LEU A 17 -4.77 -30.27 -28.13
CA LEU A 17 -5.54 -29.06 -27.84
C LEU A 17 -4.63 -28.16 -26.97
N ILE A 18 -4.03 -27.16 -27.59
CA ILE A 18 -3.43 -26.04 -26.86
C ILE A 18 -4.59 -25.24 -26.32
N THR A 19 -5.03 -25.54 -25.11
CA THR A 19 -5.90 -24.65 -24.36
C THR A 19 -5.11 -23.38 -24.06
N THR A 20 -5.33 -22.34 -24.85
CA THR A 20 -4.88 -20.98 -24.47
C THR A 20 -5.61 -20.64 -23.17
N VAL A 21 -4.86 -20.58 -22.07
CA VAL A 21 -5.37 -20.06 -20.82
C VAL A 21 -5.65 -18.59 -21.08
N ASN A 22 -6.92 -18.25 -21.28
CA ASN A 22 -7.34 -16.87 -21.31
C ASN A 22 -7.39 -16.44 -19.84
N ALA A 23 -6.23 -15.99 -19.32
CA ALA A 23 -6.04 -15.68 -17.92
C ALA A 23 -6.56 -14.27 -17.61
N ALA A 24 -7.89 -14.11 -17.61
CA ALA A 24 -8.46 -13.02 -16.84
C ALA A 24 -8.22 -13.36 -15.35
N LEU A 25 -7.45 -12.52 -14.63
CA LEU A 25 -7.27 -12.68 -13.21
C LEU A 25 -8.62 -12.60 -12.50
N PRO A 26 -8.95 -13.53 -11.60
CA PRO A 26 -10.14 -13.43 -10.80
C PRO A 26 -10.09 -12.17 -9.92
N ASP A 27 -11.24 -11.72 -9.48
CA ASP A 27 -11.39 -10.72 -8.43
C ASP A 27 -12.16 -11.38 -7.27
N PRO A 28 -11.46 -11.87 -6.25
CA PRO A 28 -12.12 -12.52 -5.12
C PRO A 28 -13.04 -11.57 -4.35
N GLY A 29 -12.76 -10.26 -4.43
CA GLY A 29 -13.47 -9.25 -3.64
C GLY A 29 -13.07 -9.24 -2.17
N MET A 30 -13.60 -8.26 -1.44
CA MET A 30 -13.53 -8.18 0.02
C MET A 30 -14.82 -7.54 0.54
N ASP A 31 -15.46 -8.19 1.50
CA ASP A 31 -16.60 -7.60 2.21
C ASP A 31 -16.09 -6.76 3.39
N ILE A 32 -16.74 -5.62 3.64
CA ILE A 32 -16.50 -4.84 4.85
C ILE A 32 -17.35 -5.44 5.97
N VAL A 33 -16.71 -5.90 7.03
CA VAL A 33 -17.35 -6.50 8.18
C VAL A 33 -17.07 -5.65 9.42
N PRO A 34 -18.11 -5.05 10.04
CA PRO A 34 -17.94 -4.26 11.27
C PRO A 34 -17.19 -5.03 12.35
N GLY A 35 -16.24 -4.37 13.00
CA GLY A 35 -15.39 -4.98 14.03
C GLY A 35 -14.28 -5.91 13.52
N ARG A 36 -14.24 -6.22 12.21
CA ARG A 36 -13.18 -7.02 11.58
C ARG A 36 -12.44 -6.27 10.46
N THR A 37 -12.96 -5.14 10.01
CA THR A 37 -12.35 -4.32 8.95
C THR A 37 -11.74 -3.07 9.55
N ALA A 38 -10.56 -2.65 9.07
CA ALA A 38 -9.92 -1.39 9.41
C ALA A 38 -9.44 -0.64 8.17
N LEU A 39 -9.37 0.69 8.27
CA LEU A 39 -8.63 1.53 7.34
C LEU A 39 -7.19 1.64 7.80
N VAL A 40 -6.24 1.36 6.91
CA VAL A 40 -4.80 1.57 7.13
C VAL A 40 -4.29 2.57 6.11
N ILE A 41 -3.65 3.65 6.60
CA ILE A 41 -3.00 4.65 5.76
C ILE A 41 -1.50 4.65 6.06
N THR A 42 -0.70 4.39 5.04
CA THR A 42 0.77 4.46 5.10
C THR A 42 1.25 5.87 4.80
N ASP A 43 2.20 6.35 5.57
CA ASP A 43 2.98 7.58 5.34
C ASP A 43 2.15 8.81 4.91
N PRO A 44 1.09 9.22 5.65
CA PRO A 44 0.29 10.40 5.30
C PRO A 44 1.01 11.70 5.68
N GLN A 45 2.31 11.79 5.34
CA GLN A 45 3.26 12.76 5.82
C GLN A 45 3.59 13.84 4.79
N ASN A 46 4.01 15.01 5.27
CA ASN A 46 4.32 16.17 4.43
C ASN A 46 5.40 15.91 3.40
N ASP A 47 6.41 15.07 3.69
CA ASP A 47 7.50 14.77 2.76
C ASP A 47 6.99 14.18 1.44
N PHE A 48 5.87 13.47 1.46
CA PHE A 48 5.22 12.96 0.26
C PHE A 48 4.11 13.87 -0.27
N LEU A 49 3.24 14.36 0.61
CA LEU A 49 1.91 14.88 0.22
C LEU A 49 1.85 16.42 0.20
N SER A 50 2.86 17.10 0.74
CA SER A 50 2.93 18.57 0.69
C SER A 50 3.73 19.02 -0.54
N PRO A 51 3.29 20.09 -1.24
CA PRO A 51 4.11 20.76 -2.25
C PRO A 51 5.47 21.26 -1.74
N LYS A 52 5.67 21.31 -0.42
CA LYS A 52 6.94 21.67 0.23
C LYS A 52 7.74 20.44 0.67
N GLY A 53 7.20 19.23 0.50
CA GLY A 53 7.86 17.97 0.86
C GLY A 53 9.09 17.72 0.00
N VAL A 54 10.10 17.08 0.57
CA VAL A 54 11.40 16.87 -0.11
C VAL A 54 11.29 15.98 -1.35
N THR A 55 10.25 15.18 -1.48
CA THR A 55 10.04 14.31 -2.63
C THR A 55 9.04 14.87 -3.67
N TRP A 56 8.46 16.04 -3.42
CA TRP A 56 7.43 16.61 -4.30
C TRP A 56 7.84 16.70 -5.77
N GLY A 57 9.11 16.97 -6.04
CA GLY A 57 9.64 17.05 -7.40
C GLY A 57 9.46 15.77 -8.23
N VAL A 58 9.34 14.60 -7.59
CA VAL A 58 9.19 13.31 -8.26
C VAL A 58 7.82 12.67 -8.03
N VAL A 59 7.12 12.97 -6.93
CA VAL A 59 5.80 12.39 -6.63
C VAL A 59 4.64 13.34 -6.93
N GLY A 60 4.87 14.66 -6.92
CA GLY A 60 3.82 15.68 -6.94
C GLY A 60 2.88 15.58 -8.14
N LYS A 61 3.40 15.20 -9.32
CA LYS A 61 2.58 14.96 -10.50
C LYS A 61 1.57 13.84 -10.27
N SER A 62 2.05 12.67 -9.80
CA SER A 62 1.21 11.50 -9.50
C SER A 62 0.19 11.81 -8.38
N VAL A 63 0.62 12.48 -7.30
CA VAL A 63 -0.26 12.89 -6.20
C VAL A 63 -1.39 13.79 -6.70
N THR A 64 -1.07 14.74 -7.58
CA THR A 64 -2.06 15.69 -8.11
C THR A 64 -3.02 15.04 -9.11
N GLU A 65 -2.50 14.24 -10.04
CA GLU A 65 -3.30 13.58 -11.08
C GLU A 65 -4.27 12.55 -10.50
N ASN A 66 -3.87 11.86 -9.43
CA ASN A 66 -4.70 10.87 -8.74
C ASN A 66 -5.60 11.49 -7.67
N HIS A 67 -5.52 12.79 -7.41
CA HIS A 67 -6.23 13.44 -6.29
C HIS A 67 -5.96 12.74 -4.94
N THR A 68 -4.75 12.23 -4.76
CA THR A 68 -4.39 11.34 -3.63
C THR A 68 -4.70 11.97 -2.28
N VAL A 69 -4.46 13.28 -2.15
CA VAL A 69 -4.68 14.01 -0.89
C VAL A 69 -6.17 14.07 -0.53
N GLU A 70 -7.01 14.41 -1.49
CA GLU A 70 -8.47 14.50 -1.30
C GLU A 70 -9.09 13.11 -1.10
N ASN A 71 -8.55 12.11 -1.77
CA ASN A 71 -9.00 10.72 -1.68
C ASN A 71 -8.70 10.12 -0.31
N ILE A 72 -7.49 10.31 0.22
CA ILE A 72 -7.15 9.89 1.59
C ILE A 72 -8.04 10.61 2.63
N ASP A 73 -8.30 11.91 2.46
CA ASP A 73 -9.21 12.65 3.32
C ASP A 73 -10.63 12.06 3.31
N SER A 74 -11.12 11.70 2.14
CA SER A 74 -12.43 11.07 1.96
C SER A 74 -12.51 9.70 2.66
N LEU A 75 -11.43 8.91 2.60
CA LEU A 75 -11.35 7.63 3.32
C LEU A 75 -11.35 7.83 4.83
N PHE A 76 -10.58 8.79 5.37
CA PHE A 76 -10.62 9.13 6.79
C PHE A 76 -12.04 9.53 7.23
N LYS A 77 -12.69 10.43 6.50
CA LYS A 77 -14.07 10.86 6.78
C LYS A 77 -15.05 9.69 6.81
N ALA A 78 -15.00 8.84 5.77
CA ALA A 78 -15.89 7.70 5.67
C ALA A 78 -15.67 6.70 6.80
N ALA A 79 -14.43 6.36 7.12
CA ALA A 79 -14.08 5.44 8.20
C ALA A 79 -14.57 5.96 9.56
N LYS A 80 -14.29 7.24 9.88
CA LYS A 80 -14.72 7.87 11.15
C LYS A 80 -16.24 7.97 11.29
N ALA A 81 -16.94 8.28 10.20
CA ALA A 81 -18.39 8.39 10.20
C ALA A 81 -19.13 7.05 10.34
N ASN A 82 -18.45 5.93 10.10
CA ASN A 82 -19.04 4.59 10.13
C ASN A 82 -18.33 3.63 11.11
N ASP A 83 -17.65 4.17 12.12
CA ASP A 83 -16.99 3.42 13.20
C ASP A 83 -15.99 2.35 12.70
N ILE A 84 -15.41 2.55 11.51
CA ILE A 84 -14.32 1.73 11.01
C ILE A 84 -13.02 2.17 11.69
N PRO A 85 -12.34 1.28 12.44
CA PRO A 85 -11.07 1.61 13.09
C PRO A 85 -10.02 2.10 12.09
N VAL A 86 -9.31 3.16 12.46
CA VAL A 86 -8.27 3.78 11.62
C VAL A 86 -6.89 3.51 12.21
N PHE A 87 -5.97 3.11 11.36
CA PHE A 87 -4.56 2.92 11.66
C PHE A 87 -3.70 3.75 10.73
N VAL A 88 -2.66 4.34 11.26
CA VAL A 88 -1.64 5.05 10.50
C VAL A 88 -0.30 4.37 10.75
N SER A 89 0.38 3.98 9.66
CA SER A 89 1.70 3.36 9.69
C SER A 89 2.72 4.38 9.15
N PRO A 90 3.45 5.10 10.01
CA PRO A 90 4.36 6.16 9.61
C PRO A 90 5.76 5.64 9.30
N HIS A 91 6.50 6.41 8.53
CA HIS A 91 7.94 6.25 8.35
C HIS A 91 8.68 7.35 9.11
N TYR A 92 9.60 6.99 10.00
CA TYR A 92 10.50 7.93 10.66
C TYR A 92 11.91 7.38 10.71
N TYR A 93 12.87 8.26 10.42
CA TYR A 93 14.28 8.06 10.75
C TYR A 93 14.68 8.87 11.98
N TYR A 94 15.56 8.27 12.77
CA TYR A 94 16.19 8.90 13.91
C TYR A 94 17.69 9.06 13.66
N PRO A 95 18.40 9.89 14.43
CA PRO A 95 19.86 10.07 14.24
C PRO A 95 20.67 8.78 14.24
N THR A 96 20.19 7.74 14.96
CA THR A 96 20.83 6.42 14.99
C THR A 96 20.68 5.63 13.70
N ASP A 97 19.65 5.90 12.90
CA ASP A 97 19.39 5.17 11.66
C ASP A 97 20.37 5.58 10.55
N HIS A 98 20.87 6.83 10.58
CA HIS A 98 21.89 7.32 9.65
C HIS A 98 23.28 6.64 9.77
N GLY A 99 23.44 5.73 10.73
CA GLY A 99 24.67 4.96 10.91
C GLY A 99 24.64 3.56 10.32
N TRP A 100 23.68 3.22 9.48
CA TRP A 100 23.56 1.89 8.90
C TRP A 100 24.71 1.57 7.96
N HIS A 101 25.21 0.34 8.03
CA HIS A 101 26.27 -0.16 7.14
C HIS A 101 25.73 -0.67 5.81
N PHE A 102 24.48 -1.10 5.79
CA PHE A 102 23.83 -1.67 4.61
C PHE A 102 22.54 -0.90 4.33
N GLU A 103 22.49 -0.26 3.19
CA GLU A 103 21.35 0.51 2.74
C GLU A 103 21.03 0.18 1.29
N GLY A 104 19.75 0.09 0.95
CA GLY A 104 19.28 0.10 -0.41
C GLY A 104 19.46 1.49 -1.04
N ALA A 105 19.32 1.57 -2.36
CA ALA A 105 19.51 2.83 -3.09
C ALA A 105 18.58 3.94 -2.59
N LEU A 106 17.30 3.60 -2.33
CA LEU A 106 16.31 4.57 -1.86
C LEU A 106 16.54 4.96 -0.39
N GLU A 107 16.89 4.02 0.49
CA GLU A 107 17.21 4.32 1.89
C GLU A 107 18.36 5.33 1.98
N LYS A 108 19.39 5.09 1.19
CA LYS A 108 20.53 6.02 1.09
C LYS A 108 20.12 7.40 0.57
N LEU A 109 19.24 7.45 -0.43
CA LEU A 109 18.70 8.71 -0.93
C LEU A 109 17.91 9.44 0.16
N MET A 110 17.00 8.74 0.85
CA MET A 110 16.17 9.30 1.92
C MET A 110 17.03 9.90 3.04
N HIS A 111 18.05 9.18 3.49
CA HIS A 111 19.00 9.70 4.47
C HIS A 111 19.76 10.94 3.96
N ASN A 112 20.19 10.95 2.70
CA ASN A 112 20.93 12.08 2.12
C ASN A 112 20.09 13.35 2.01
N ILE A 113 18.78 13.25 1.81
CA ILE A 113 17.88 14.40 1.67
C ILE A 113 17.13 14.73 2.97
N GLY A 114 17.36 13.98 4.05
CA GLY A 114 16.71 14.19 5.34
C GLY A 114 15.20 13.86 5.32
N MET A 115 14.78 12.95 4.45
CA MET A 115 13.38 12.53 4.37
C MET A 115 12.97 11.77 5.63
N PHE A 116 11.83 12.15 6.22
CA PHE A 116 11.28 11.56 7.44
C PHE A 116 12.15 11.68 8.69
N ASP A 117 13.15 12.54 8.67
CA ASP A 117 14.07 12.73 9.79
C ASP A 117 13.38 13.38 10.98
N ARG A 118 13.52 12.73 12.13
CA ARG A 118 13.14 13.25 13.43
C ARG A 118 14.36 13.38 14.33
N LYS A 119 14.32 14.34 15.24
CA LYS A 119 15.42 14.58 16.21
C LYS A 119 15.61 13.42 17.21
N GLY A 120 14.62 12.55 17.36
CA GLY A 120 14.67 11.38 18.24
C GLY A 120 13.30 10.76 18.47
N ALA A 121 13.29 9.54 18.97
CA ALA A 121 12.07 8.77 19.19
C ALA A 121 11.16 9.37 20.27
N LEU A 122 11.75 10.00 21.29
CA LEU A 122 11.05 10.49 22.48
C LEU A 122 10.90 12.03 22.51
N THR A 123 11.19 12.72 21.40
CA THR A 123 11.05 14.17 21.31
C THR A 123 10.19 14.58 20.14
N THR A 124 9.37 15.62 20.35
CA THR A 124 8.59 16.29 19.31
C THR A 124 9.21 17.60 18.85
N GLU A 125 10.45 17.88 19.29
CA GLU A 125 11.15 19.10 18.93
C GLU A 125 11.34 19.21 17.41
N GLY A 126 10.83 20.30 16.83
CA GLY A 126 10.90 20.56 15.39
C GLY A 126 10.05 19.61 14.53
N PHE A 127 9.13 18.88 15.12
CA PHE A 127 8.25 17.95 14.39
C PHE A 127 7.09 18.67 13.71
N GLU A 128 6.45 19.62 14.39
CA GLU A 128 5.29 20.33 13.87
C GLU A 128 5.60 21.08 12.57
N GLY A 129 4.81 20.81 11.53
CA GLY A 129 4.97 21.39 10.20
C GLY A 129 6.21 20.92 9.43
N SER A 130 6.99 19.97 9.98
CA SER A 130 8.15 19.37 9.31
C SER A 130 7.75 18.34 8.25
N GLY A 131 8.72 17.85 7.49
CA GLY A 131 8.52 16.78 6.50
C GLY A 131 7.89 15.51 7.06
N PRO A 132 8.39 14.97 8.19
CA PRO A 132 7.80 13.80 8.85
C PRO A 132 6.45 14.05 9.54
N ASP A 133 5.99 15.29 9.74
CA ASP A 133 4.67 15.58 10.32
C ASP A 133 3.55 15.23 9.35
N TRP A 134 2.36 14.99 9.89
CA TRP A 134 1.15 14.74 9.12
C TRP A 134 0.78 15.92 8.22
N LEU A 135 0.21 15.63 7.05
CA LEU A 135 -0.43 16.69 6.28
C LEU A 135 -1.52 17.36 7.14
N GLU A 136 -1.55 18.69 7.17
CA GLU A 136 -2.35 19.47 8.12
C GLU A 136 -3.82 19.04 8.17
N GLN A 137 -4.42 18.79 6.99
CA GLN A 137 -5.83 18.40 6.89
C GLN A 137 -6.12 17.01 7.49
N TYR A 138 -5.11 16.15 7.72
CA TYR A 138 -5.32 14.83 8.31
C TYR A 138 -5.19 14.82 9.84
N LYS A 139 -4.60 15.86 10.43
CA LYS A 139 -4.39 15.95 11.88
C LYS A 139 -5.67 15.77 12.69
N PRO A 140 -6.85 16.31 12.28
CA PRO A 140 -8.10 16.09 13.02
C PRO A 140 -8.51 14.61 13.11
N TYR A 141 -8.15 13.78 12.14
CA TYR A 141 -8.47 12.34 12.14
C TYR A 141 -7.39 11.52 12.85
N ILE A 142 -6.13 11.94 12.74
CA ILE A 142 -5.00 11.18 13.29
C ILE A 142 -4.83 11.44 14.79
N ASN A 143 -5.01 12.69 15.21
CA ASN A 143 -4.80 13.14 16.59
C ASN A 143 -6.08 13.11 17.44
N ASP A 144 -7.12 12.39 17.03
CA ASP A 144 -8.44 12.35 17.68
C ASP A 144 -8.49 11.45 18.93
N GLY A 145 -7.39 10.78 19.27
CA GLY A 145 -7.31 9.86 20.41
C GLY A 145 -7.91 8.47 20.15
N ALA A 146 -8.53 8.24 18.99
CA ALA A 146 -9.11 6.96 18.58
C ALA A 146 -8.30 6.26 17.46
N THR A 147 -7.61 7.02 16.61
CA THR A 147 -6.71 6.50 15.60
C THR A 147 -5.48 5.86 16.23
N VAL A 148 -5.13 4.67 15.76
CA VAL A 148 -3.92 3.98 16.17
C VAL A 148 -2.77 4.43 15.27
N VAL A 149 -1.86 5.22 15.81
CA VAL A 149 -0.57 5.49 15.15
C VAL A 149 0.40 4.42 15.63
N THR A 150 0.86 3.58 14.70
CA THR A 150 1.80 2.50 15.03
C THR A 150 3.21 3.04 15.29
N SER A 151 4.09 2.22 15.85
CA SER A 151 5.51 2.51 15.79
C SER A 151 5.94 2.65 14.31
N PRO A 152 6.97 3.47 14.02
CA PRO A 152 7.33 3.70 12.63
C PRO A 152 7.95 2.45 12.00
N HIS A 153 7.62 2.21 10.74
CA HIS A 153 8.44 1.33 9.94
C HIS A 153 9.73 2.07 9.49
N LYS A 154 10.76 1.31 9.19
CA LYS A 154 12.11 1.84 8.92
C LYS A 154 12.56 1.62 7.49
N VAL A 155 11.91 0.71 6.78
CA VAL A 155 12.17 0.43 5.37
C VAL A 155 10.86 0.62 4.63
N TYR A 156 10.19 -0.43 4.16
CA TYR A 156 8.96 -0.23 3.37
C TYR A 156 7.74 -0.90 4.00
N GLY A 157 7.88 -2.10 4.53
CA GLY A 157 6.78 -2.89 5.06
C GLY A 157 6.60 -2.75 6.57
N PRO A 158 5.51 -3.32 7.09
CA PRO A 158 5.20 -3.25 8.51
C PRO A 158 5.97 -4.26 9.37
N GLU A 159 6.93 -5.00 8.79
CA GLU A 159 7.71 -6.03 9.51
C GLU A 159 8.55 -5.44 10.64
N THR A 160 8.90 -4.15 10.53
CA THR A 160 9.68 -3.44 11.54
C THR A 160 8.85 -2.61 12.51
N ASN A 161 7.51 -2.67 12.41
CA ASN A 161 6.61 -1.95 13.31
C ASN A 161 5.59 -2.89 13.97
N ASP A 162 4.65 -2.34 14.72
CA ASP A 162 3.64 -3.11 15.45
C ASP A 162 2.26 -3.14 14.77
N LEU A 163 2.13 -2.78 13.49
CA LEU A 163 0.82 -2.71 12.79
C LEU A 163 0.08 -4.05 12.85
N VAL A 164 0.72 -5.14 12.47
CA VAL A 164 0.10 -6.48 12.47
C VAL A 164 -0.36 -6.87 13.87
N LEU A 165 0.46 -6.61 14.89
CA LEU A 165 0.09 -6.86 16.29
C LEU A 165 -1.14 -6.05 16.69
N GLN A 166 -1.18 -4.76 16.37
CA GLN A 166 -2.28 -3.86 16.71
C GLN A 166 -3.59 -4.27 16.04
N LEU A 167 -3.54 -4.65 14.76
CA LEU A 167 -4.70 -5.18 14.02
C LEU A 167 -5.22 -6.47 14.66
N ARG A 168 -4.33 -7.47 14.86
CA ARG A 168 -4.70 -8.77 15.45
C ARG A 168 -5.27 -8.65 16.86
N LYS A 169 -4.70 -7.80 17.70
CA LYS A 169 -5.19 -7.57 19.07
C LYS A 169 -6.59 -6.96 19.13
N ARG A 170 -7.05 -6.34 18.04
CA ARG A 170 -8.39 -5.78 17.90
C ARG A 170 -9.34 -6.66 17.08
N GLY A 171 -8.94 -7.88 16.73
CA GLY A 171 -9.76 -8.81 15.94
C GLY A 171 -9.90 -8.42 14.48
N ILE A 172 -9.04 -7.54 13.96
CA ILE A 172 -9.05 -7.13 12.55
C ILE A 172 -8.35 -8.18 11.69
N ASP A 173 -8.96 -8.55 10.59
CA ASP A 173 -8.42 -9.45 9.57
C ASP A 173 -8.71 -8.98 8.13
N LYS A 174 -9.36 -7.82 7.99
CA LYS A 174 -9.67 -7.19 6.70
C LYS A 174 -9.13 -5.75 6.72
N VAL A 175 -8.42 -5.37 5.68
CA VAL A 175 -7.76 -4.06 5.60
C VAL A 175 -8.14 -3.35 4.31
N ILE A 176 -8.61 -2.12 4.44
CA ILE A 176 -8.70 -1.13 3.37
C ILE A 176 -7.40 -0.34 3.42
N LEU A 177 -6.59 -0.39 2.37
CA LEU A 177 -5.24 0.13 2.35
C LEU A 177 -5.08 1.27 1.35
N GLY A 178 -4.52 2.38 1.81
CA GLY A 178 -4.10 3.52 1.00
C GLY A 178 -2.86 4.19 1.59
N GLY A 179 -2.43 5.32 1.03
CA GLY A 179 -1.27 6.09 1.51
C GLY A 179 -0.10 6.07 0.54
N MET A 180 1.09 6.35 1.01
CA MET A 180 2.29 6.55 0.19
C MET A 180 3.37 5.51 0.50
N SER A 181 4.24 5.19 -0.43
CA SER A 181 4.16 5.36 -1.87
C SER A 181 3.66 4.07 -2.51
N ALA A 182 2.91 4.16 -3.61
CA ALA A 182 2.17 3.03 -4.19
C ALA A 182 3.04 1.77 -4.39
N ASN A 183 4.18 1.90 -5.09
CA ASN A 183 5.09 0.79 -5.42
C ASN A 183 6.14 0.49 -4.33
N LEU A 184 6.04 1.13 -3.18
CA LEU A 184 6.98 0.99 -2.07
C LEU A 184 6.21 0.60 -0.79
N CYS A 185 5.99 1.54 0.13
CA CYS A 185 5.42 1.24 1.43
C CYS A 185 3.99 0.68 1.32
N THR A 186 3.12 1.24 0.47
CA THR A 186 1.76 0.73 0.28
C THR A 186 1.79 -0.71 -0.26
N GLU A 187 2.59 -0.99 -1.29
CA GLU A 187 2.73 -2.34 -1.83
C GLU A 187 3.34 -3.32 -0.82
N SER A 188 4.38 -2.89 -0.08
CA SER A 188 5.01 -3.74 0.92
C SER A 188 4.06 -4.07 2.06
N HIS A 189 3.25 -3.11 2.51
CA HIS A 189 2.19 -3.36 3.49
C HIS A 189 1.14 -4.34 2.96
N MET A 190 0.69 -4.18 1.71
CA MET A 190 -0.22 -5.13 1.07
C MET A 190 0.35 -6.55 1.10
N ARG A 191 1.59 -6.72 0.66
CA ARG A 191 2.25 -8.04 0.58
C ARG A 191 2.37 -8.68 1.95
N GLU A 192 2.90 -7.98 2.92
CA GLU A 192 3.08 -8.50 4.29
C GLU A 192 1.74 -8.81 4.96
N LEU A 193 0.73 -7.95 4.83
CA LEU A 193 -0.60 -8.22 5.38
C LEU A 193 -1.22 -9.50 4.80
N LEU A 194 -1.07 -9.74 3.50
CA LEU A 194 -1.54 -10.97 2.86
C LEU A 194 -0.78 -12.21 3.36
N GLU A 195 0.56 -12.13 3.50
CA GLU A 195 1.39 -13.21 4.06
C GLU A 195 1.04 -13.49 5.53
N GLN A 196 0.57 -12.48 6.26
CA GLN A 196 0.05 -12.62 7.63
C GLN A 196 -1.42 -13.06 7.69
N GLY A 197 -2.04 -13.37 6.54
CA GLY A 197 -3.41 -13.91 6.43
C GLY A 197 -4.52 -12.88 6.65
N PHE A 198 -4.30 -11.63 6.26
CA PHE A 198 -5.36 -10.63 6.14
C PHE A 198 -5.98 -10.66 4.74
N GLU A 199 -7.23 -10.26 4.61
CA GLU A 199 -7.77 -9.82 3.34
C GLU A 199 -7.45 -8.34 3.15
N VAL A 200 -7.02 -7.95 1.94
CA VAL A 200 -6.61 -6.57 1.64
C VAL A 200 -7.31 -6.05 0.39
N ALA A 201 -8.02 -4.93 0.56
CA ALA A 201 -8.49 -4.09 -0.54
C ALA A 201 -7.59 -2.87 -0.66
N VAL A 202 -6.91 -2.69 -1.79
CA VAL A 202 -6.10 -1.50 -2.05
C VAL A 202 -6.95 -0.44 -2.73
N VAL A 203 -6.89 0.81 -2.24
CA VAL A 203 -7.59 1.94 -2.87
C VAL A 203 -6.64 2.63 -3.83
N SER A 204 -6.82 2.37 -5.13
CA SER A 204 -5.84 2.68 -6.16
C SER A 204 -5.59 4.18 -6.38
N ASP A 205 -6.59 5.03 -6.20
CA ASP A 205 -6.50 6.48 -6.33
C ASP A 205 -6.24 7.22 -4.99
N ALA A 206 -6.18 6.47 -3.87
CA ALA A 206 -5.73 6.98 -2.59
C ALA A 206 -4.23 6.68 -2.33
N THR A 207 -3.47 6.55 -3.40
CA THR A 207 -2.02 6.36 -3.40
C THR A 207 -1.40 6.99 -4.64
N ALA A 208 -0.10 7.24 -4.59
CA ALA A 208 0.68 7.79 -5.69
C ALA A 208 2.13 7.29 -5.61
N ALA A 209 2.93 7.53 -6.62
CA ALA A 209 4.34 7.16 -6.61
C ALA A 209 5.21 8.14 -7.38
N ALA A 210 6.52 7.97 -7.25
CA ALA A 210 7.50 8.71 -8.01
C ALA A 210 7.47 8.32 -9.50
N ILE A 211 7.66 9.33 -10.35
CA ILE A 211 7.98 9.17 -11.77
C ILE A 211 9.45 9.56 -11.92
N VAL A 212 10.26 8.60 -12.29
CA VAL A 212 11.71 8.72 -12.42
C VAL A 212 12.17 8.23 -13.79
N GLU A 213 13.47 8.34 -14.10
CA GLU A 213 14.02 7.91 -15.38
C GLU A 213 13.76 6.41 -15.65
N GLU A 214 13.81 5.58 -14.61
CA GLU A 214 13.56 4.13 -14.68
C GLU A 214 12.10 3.77 -14.97
N GLY A 215 11.16 4.68 -14.73
CA GLY A 215 9.75 4.47 -15.03
C GLY A 215 8.76 5.16 -14.09
N ASP A 216 7.50 4.79 -14.27
CA ASP A 216 6.38 5.26 -13.48
C ASP A 216 6.05 4.24 -12.39
N GLY A 217 6.38 4.57 -11.13
CA GLY A 217 6.15 3.71 -9.99
C GLY A 217 4.68 3.45 -9.70
N TYR A 218 3.79 4.39 -10.04
CA TYR A 218 2.36 4.21 -9.85
C TYR A 218 1.79 3.16 -10.81
N GLN A 219 2.16 3.23 -12.09
CA GLN A 219 1.73 2.23 -13.07
C GLN A 219 2.27 0.83 -12.72
N ALA A 220 3.52 0.74 -12.22
CA ALA A 220 4.09 -0.52 -11.76
C ALA A 220 3.28 -1.10 -10.58
N ALA A 221 2.90 -0.26 -9.62
CA ALA A 221 2.10 -0.66 -8.47
C ALA A 221 0.71 -1.18 -8.87
N LEU A 222 0.01 -0.51 -9.80
CA LEU A 222 -1.32 -0.93 -10.24
C LEU A 222 -1.34 -2.36 -10.78
N VAL A 223 -0.30 -2.76 -11.51
CA VAL A 223 -0.13 -4.14 -11.98
C VAL A 223 -0.06 -5.09 -10.78
N ASN A 224 0.81 -4.80 -9.81
CA ASN A 224 1.01 -5.64 -8.64
C ASN A 224 -0.24 -5.68 -7.75
N PHE A 225 -0.92 -4.56 -7.54
CA PHE A 225 -2.18 -4.53 -6.80
C PHE A 225 -3.22 -5.47 -7.41
N ARG A 226 -3.38 -5.41 -8.73
CA ARG A 226 -4.35 -6.27 -9.42
C ARG A 226 -3.98 -7.75 -9.35
N PHE A 227 -2.69 -8.09 -9.32
CA PHE A 227 -2.22 -9.48 -9.23
C PHE A 227 -2.28 -10.06 -7.82
N ILE A 228 -2.16 -9.22 -6.79
CA ILE A 228 -1.82 -9.67 -5.44
C ILE A 228 -2.94 -9.41 -4.43
N ALA A 229 -3.56 -8.21 -4.46
CA ALA A 229 -4.62 -7.87 -3.51
C ALA A 229 -5.87 -8.74 -3.70
N ASN A 230 -6.69 -8.87 -2.65
CA ASN A 230 -8.01 -9.51 -2.78
C ASN A 230 -8.90 -8.74 -3.75
N THR A 231 -8.79 -7.41 -3.72
CA THR A 231 -9.49 -6.52 -4.66
C THR A 231 -8.81 -5.15 -4.71
N VAL A 232 -9.09 -4.42 -5.78
CA VAL A 232 -8.64 -3.03 -5.97
C VAL A 232 -9.88 -2.17 -6.17
N TRP A 233 -10.03 -1.15 -5.33
CA TRP A 233 -11.14 -0.20 -5.38
C TRP A 233 -10.67 1.19 -5.78
N THR A 234 -11.59 1.99 -6.27
CA THR A 234 -11.47 3.46 -6.24
C THR A 234 -11.89 3.98 -4.86
N THR A 235 -11.54 5.23 -4.56
CA THR A 235 -12.00 5.90 -3.33
C THR A 235 -13.52 5.97 -3.27
N GLU A 236 -14.19 6.25 -4.39
CA GLU A 236 -15.65 6.27 -4.47
C GLU A 236 -16.27 4.91 -4.07
N GLU A 237 -15.74 3.82 -4.63
CA GLU A 237 -16.17 2.45 -4.29
C GLU A 237 -15.93 2.11 -2.82
N ALA A 238 -14.75 2.46 -2.30
CA ALA A 238 -14.40 2.21 -0.90
C ALA A 238 -15.33 2.98 0.05
N VAL A 239 -15.57 4.27 -0.20
CA VAL A 239 -16.48 5.12 0.60
C VAL A 239 -17.89 4.59 0.55
N LEU A 240 -18.39 4.20 -0.63
CA LEU A 240 -19.72 3.61 -0.78
C LEU A 240 -19.87 2.31 0.03
N LYS A 241 -18.89 1.41 -0.08
CA LYS A 241 -18.87 0.14 0.67
C LYS A 241 -18.80 0.37 2.18
N ILE A 242 -17.97 1.31 2.65
CA ILE A 242 -17.88 1.69 4.07
C ILE A 242 -19.24 2.20 4.57
N SER A 243 -19.90 3.07 3.80
CA SER A 243 -21.18 3.67 4.18
C SER A 243 -22.33 2.66 4.24
N HIS A 244 -22.23 1.55 3.55
CA HIS A 244 -23.23 0.48 3.53
C HIS A 244 -22.88 -0.70 4.46
N ALA A 245 -21.74 -0.69 5.10
CA ALA A 245 -21.35 -1.72 6.07
C ALA A 245 -22.19 -1.57 7.35
N LYS A 246 -23.12 -2.48 7.57
CA LYS A 246 -24.02 -2.52 8.73
C LYS A 246 -23.80 -3.80 9.53
#